data_3c2928e89d9b33e04918d42febbb140c
#
_entry.id   3c2928e89d9b33e04918d42febbb140c
#
_cell.length_a   1.000
_cell.length_b   1.000
_cell.length_c   1.000
_cell.angle_alpha   90.00
_cell.angle_beta   90.00
_cell.angle_gamma   90.00
#
_symmetry.space_group_name_H-M   'P 1'
#
loop_
_entity.id
_entity.type
_entity.pdbx_description
1 polymer ?
#
loop_
_entity_poly.entity_id
_entity_poly.type
_entity_poly.pdbx_seq_one_letter_code
_entity_poly.pdbx_strand_id
1 'polypeptide(L)'
;MVMAVGNPSSKKTYKVELDLDGAQPLFGKKIGQEFNGELIGLDGYKLKITGGSDLSGFPMKKGIEGSGKKQVLLSVGSLGFRSRRYHSVPKGEGAKKKLKETRKGERKRKSIRGNTVSDSIRQINCIVTKAGKATPEKLLGLEAKPAAENKEETSEKKE
;
A
#
# COMPACT_ATOMS: atom_id res chain seq x y z
N MET A 1 10.63 4.81 -7.05
CA MET A 1 9.55 3.83 -6.71
C MET A 1 9.39 3.80 -5.20
N VAL A 2 8.19 3.55 -4.69
CA VAL A 2 7.96 3.47 -3.24
C VAL A 2 7.61 2.04 -2.86
N MET A 3 8.25 1.52 -1.82
CA MET A 3 7.91 0.22 -1.26
C MET A 3 7.33 0.36 0.15
N ALA A 4 6.17 -0.23 0.38
CA ALA A 4 5.54 -0.32 1.68
C ALA A 4 5.76 -1.73 2.25
N VAL A 5 6.57 -1.84 3.30
CA VAL A 5 6.93 -3.10 3.95
C VAL A 5 6.15 -3.24 5.23
N GLY A 6 5.17 -4.14 5.25
CA GLY A 6 4.40 -4.48 6.44
C GLY A 6 5.09 -5.56 7.26
N ASN A 7 5.32 -5.29 8.53
CA ASN A 7 5.82 -6.28 9.48
C ASN A 7 4.67 -6.74 10.38
N PRO A 8 4.18 -7.99 10.23
CA PRO A 8 3.06 -8.49 11.01
C PRO A 8 3.41 -8.64 12.50
N SER A 9 4.66 -8.93 12.83
CA SER A 9 5.09 -9.10 14.23
C SER A 9 5.05 -7.79 15.02
N SER A 10 5.52 -6.68 14.42
CA SER A 10 5.49 -5.37 15.07
C SER A 10 4.21 -4.57 14.80
N LYS A 11 3.32 -5.07 13.90
CA LYS A 11 2.10 -4.37 13.44
C LYS A 11 2.38 -2.99 12.84
N LYS A 12 3.60 -2.76 12.36
CA LYS A 12 4.04 -1.51 11.74
C LYS A 12 4.28 -1.70 10.25
N THR A 13 4.15 -0.61 9.49
CA THR A 13 4.48 -0.56 8.07
C THR A 13 5.53 0.50 7.83
N TYR A 14 6.60 0.13 7.15
CA TYR A 14 7.72 1.00 6.82
C TYR A 14 7.64 1.41 5.36
N LYS A 15 7.90 2.69 5.10
CA LYS A 15 8.00 3.23 3.75
C LYS A 15 9.48 3.28 3.37
N VAL A 16 9.84 2.64 2.27
CA VAL A 16 11.19 2.66 1.69
C VAL A 16 11.09 3.28 0.31
N GLU A 17 11.90 4.27 0.04
CA GLU A 17 12.00 4.87 -1.28
C GLU A 17 13.16 4.20 -2.04
N LEU A 18 12.86 3.71 -3.23
CA LEU A 18 13.82 3.05 -4.11
C LEU A 18 13.99 3.88 -5.37
N ASP A 19 15.23 4.06 -5.77
CA ASP A 19 15.55 4.56 -7.09
C ASP A 19 15.24 3.51 -8.16
N LEU A 20 15.21 3.91 -9.41
CA LEU A 20 14.89 3.00 -10.51
C LEU A 20 15.91 1.86 -10.61
N ASP A 21 17.18 2.17 -10.40
CA ASP A 21 18.27 1.18 -10.43
C ASP A 21 18.15 0.16 -9.30
N GLY A 22 17.85 0.61 -8.09
CA GLY A 22 17.58 -0.25 -6.94
C GLY A 22 16.31 -1.10 -7.08
N ALA A 23 15.38 -0.69 -7.94
CA ALA A 23 14.16 -1.43 -8.22
C ALA A 23 14.29 -2.45 -9.37
N GLN A 24 15.32 -2.39 -10.19
CA GLN A 24 15.54 -3.30 -11.33
C GLN A 24 15.43 -4.79 -10.95
N PRO A 25 16.03 -5.27 -9.85
CA PRO A 25 15.94 -6.68 -9.45
C PRO A 25 14.52 -7.15 -9.11
N LEU A 26 13.59 -6.21 -8.92
CA LEU A 26 12.18 -6.51 -8.66
C LEU A 26 11.34 -6.59 -9.93
N PHE A 27 11.82 -6.05 -11.05
CA PHE A 27 11.11 -6.11 -12.32
C PHE A 27 10.97 -7.55 -12.80
N GLY A 28 9.82 -7.87 -13.36
CA GLY A 28 9.46 -9.21 -13.77
C GLY A 28 8.95 -10.13 -12.65
N LYS A 29 9.15 -9.77 -11.37
CA LYS A 29 8.58 -10.56 -10.26
C LYS A 29 7.06 -10.41 -10.23
N LYS A 30 6.38 -11.49 -9.81
CA LYS A 30 4.93 -11.55 -9.74
C LYS A 30 4.43 -11.38 -8.30
N ILE A 31 3.18 -10.94 -8.15
CA ILE A 31 2.50 -10.93 -6.85
C ILE A 31 2.50 -12.33 -6.25
N GLY A 32 2.96 -12.44 -5.01
CA GLY A 32 3.09 -13.69 -4.27
C GLY A 32 4.49 -14.27 -4.27
N GLN A 33 5.41 -13.78 -5.10
CA GLN A 33 6.81 -14.20 -5.07
C GLN A 33 7.55 -13.58 -3.88
N GLU A 34 8.53 -14.32 -3.39
CA GLU A 34 9.43 -13.88 -2.33
C GLU A 34 10.76 -13.39 -2.91
N PHE A 35 11.39 -12.48 -2.19
CA PHE A 35 12.72 -11.96 -2.49
C PHE A 35 13.46 -11.61 -1.21
N ASN A 36 14.79 -11.52 -1.30
CA ASN A 36 15.64 -11.15 -0.18
C ASN A 36 15.57 -9.63 0.08
N GLY A 37 15.50 -9.25 1.35
CA GLY A 37 15.41 -7.86 1.78
C GLY A 37 16.68 -7.04 1.59
N GLU A 38 17.82 -7.68 1.33
CA GLU A 38 19.11 -7.04 1.05
C GLU A 38 19.01 -5.98 -0.05
N LEU A 39 18.13 -6.21 -1.06
CA LEU A 39 17.87 -5.27 -2.15
C LEU A 39 17.35 -3.90 -1.70
N ILE A 40 16.85 -3.81 -0.49
CA ILE A 40 16.24 -2.60 0.09
C ILE A 40 16.87 -2.21 1.43
N GLY A 41 18.05 -2.75 1.73
CA GLY A 41 18.76 -2.49 2.99
C GLY A 41 18.20 -3.21 4.22
N LEU A 42 17.37 -4.25 4.03
CA LEU A 42 16.83 -5.09 5.09
C LEU A 42 17.55 -6.45 5.11
N ASP A 43 18.80 -6.46 5.61
CA ASP A 43 19.63 -7.65 5.62
C ASP A 43 19.02 -8.78 6.47
N GLY A 44 19.05 -9.98 5.90
CA GLY A 44 18.51 -11.19 6.54
C GLY A 44 16.99 -11.30 6.53
N TYR A 45 16.26 -10.35 5.95
CA TYR A 45 14.80 -10.41 5.79
C TYR A 45 14.42 -11.12 4.50
N LYS A 46 13.31 -11.86 4.53
CA LYS A 46 12.61 -12.31 3.33
C LYS A 46 11.26 -11.60 3.24
N LEU A 47 10.98 -11.09 2.07
CA LEU A 47 9.81 -10.28 1.79
C LEU A 47 9.00 -10.93 0.67
N LYS A 48 7.67 -10.84 0.79
CA LYS A 48 6.72 -11.33 -0.20
C LYS A 48 5.93 -10.18 -0.80
N ILE A 49 5.85 -10.11 -2.11
CA ILE A 49 5.05 -9.11 -2.82
C ILE A 49 3.57 -9.43 -2.63
N THR A 50 2.81 -8.52 -2.06
CA THR A 50 1.37 -8.67 -1.86
C THR A 50 0.55 -7.95 -2.92
N GLY A 51 1.11 -6.90 -3.51
CA GLY A 51 0.46 -6.11 -4.54
C GLY A 51 1.18 -4.81 -4.80
N GLY A 52 0.50 -3.91 -5.47
CA GLY A 52 1.02 -2.58 -5.76
C GLY A 52 0.02 -1.73 -6.52
N SER A 53 0.46 -0.54 -6.88
CA SER A 53 -0.31 0.39 -7.72
C SER A 53 0.58 1.12 -8.72
N ASP A 54 -0.01 1.44 -9.83
CA ASP A 54 0.54 2.26 -10.91
C ASP A 54 0.65 3.74 -10.49
N LEU A 55 1.40 4.52 -11.25
CA LEU A 55 1.47 5.98 -11.13
C LEU A 55 0.09 6.64 -11.20
N SER A 56 -0.82 6.12 -12.02
CA SER A 56 -2.22 6.57 -12.10
C SER A 56 -3.13 6.02 -10.99
N GLY A 57 -2.60 5.27 -10.02
CA GLY A 57 -3.35 4.69 -8.91
C GLY A 57 -4.14 3.42 -9.23
N PHE A 58 -3.94 2.81 -10.41
CA PHE A 58 -4.58 1.52 -10.73
C PHE A 58 -3.89 0.38 -9.96
N PRO A 59 -4.67 -0.45 -9.25
CA PRO A 59 -4.09 -1.53 -8.46
C PRO A 59 -3.65 -2.70 -9.34
N MET A 60 -2.61 -3.40 -8.88
CA MET A 60 -2.21 -4.70 -9.42
C MET A 60 -3.16 -5.80 -8.94
N LYS A 61 -3.44 -6.79 -9.78
CA LYS A 61 -4.30 -7.93 -9.43
C LYS A 61 -3.63 -9.25 -9.78
N LYS A 62 -3.56 -10.16 -8.79
CA LYS A 62 -2.90 -11.46 -8.90
C LYS A 62 -3.43 -12.33 -10.05
N GLY A 63 -4.73 -12.30 -10.31
CA GLY A 63 -5.38 -13.13 -11.34
C GLY A 63 -5.26 -12.61 -12.77
N ILE A 64 -4.47 -11.56 -13.02
CA ILE A 64 -4.27 -11.01 -14.36
C ILE A 64 -2.78 -11.07 -14.69
N GLU A 65 -2.42 -11.88 -15.67
CA GLU A 65 -1.04 -12.04 -16.09
C GLU A 65 -0.53 -10.87 -16.91
N GLY A 66 0.79 -10.59 -16.73
CA GLY A 66 1.53 -9.56 -17.42
C GLY A 66 1.68 -8.29 -16.61
N SER A 67 2.39 -7.30 -17.17
CA SER A 67 2.65 -5.99 -16.55
C SER A 67 1.70 -4.89 -17.05
N GLY A 68 0.97 -5.16 -18.16
CA GLY A 68 0.15 -4.18 -18.83
C GLY A 68 -1.12 -3.79 -18.08
N LYS A 69 -1.69 -2.66 -18.47
CA LYS A 69 -3.00 -2.19 -18.00
C LYS A 69 -4.11 -2.85 -18.81
N LYS A 70 -5.06 -3.51 -18.15
CA LYS A 70 -6.21 -4.19 -18.79
C LYS A 70 -7.52 -3.70 -18.21
N GLN A 71 -8.55 -3.63 -19.05
CA GLN A 71 -9.92 -3.36 -18.59
C GLN A 71 -10.62 -4.67 -18.27
N VAL A 72 -11.09 -4.82 -17.05
CA VAL A 72 -11.73 -6.04 -16.55
C VAL A 72 -13.08 -5.70 -15.93
N LEU A 73 -14.04 -6.59 -16.12
CA LEU A 73 -15.34 -6.50 -15.48
C LEU A 73 -15.20 -6.93 -14.02
N LEU A 74 -15.38 -5.99 -13.11
CA LEU A 74 -15.28 -6.22 -11.66
C LEU A 74 -16.65 -6.20 -11.03
N SER A 75 -16.86 -7.06 -10.04
CA SER A 75 -18.02 -7.07 -9.14
C SER A 75 -17.72 -6.35 -7.83
N VAL A 76 -18.76 -6.07 -7.08
CA VAL A 76 -18.68 -5.53 -5.72
C VAL A 76 -17.81 -6.43 -4.85
N GLY A 77 -16.91 -5.82 -4.08
CA GLY A 77 -15.94 -6.52 -3.22
C GLY A 77 -14.62 -6.89 -3.89
N SER A 78 -14.53 -6.83 -5.23
CA SER A 78 -13.27 -7.07 -5.93
C SER A 78 -12.29 -5.91 -5.74
N LEU A 79 -11.00 -6.24 -5.67
CA LEU A 79 -9.92 -5.25 -5.63
C LEU A 79 -10.02 -4.31 -6.85
N GLY A 80 -9.96 -3.00 -6.59
CA GLY A 80 -10.11 -1.97 -7.63
C GLY A 80 -11.57 -1.58 -7.93
N PHE A 81 -12.56 -2.26 -7.36
CA PHE A 81 -13.94 -1.85 -7.48
C PHE A 81 -14.30 -0.85 -6.37
N ARG A 82 -14.65 0.37 -6.77
CA ARG A 82 -15.24 1.38 -5.88
C ARG A 82 -16.62 1.72 -6.37
N SER A 83 -17.66 1.45 -5.56
CA SER A 83 -18.97 2.03 -5.76
C SER A 83 -18.87 3.53 -5.47
N ARG A 84 -19.30 4.37 -6.40
CA ARG A 84 -19.32 5.83 -6.22
C ARG A 84 -20.67 6.35 -5.69
N ARG A 85 -21.58 5.46 -5.36
CA ARG A 85 -22.90 5.84 -4.87
C ARG A 85 -22.84 6.01 -3.36
N TYR A 86 -23.19 7.20 -2.95
CA TYR A 86 -23.32 7.59 -1.55
C TYR A 86 -24.68 8.24 -1.37
N HIS A 87 -25.42 7.83 -0.36
CA HIS A 87 -26.60 8.55 0.12
C HIS A 87 -26.19 9.47 1.24
N SER A 88 -26.76 10.66 1.23
CA SER A 88 -26.69 11.59 2.33
C SER A 88 -27.91 11.37 3.21
N VAL A 89 -27.72 10.84 4.41
CA VAL A 89 -28.81 10.64 5.38
C VAL A 89 -28.70 11.70 6.46
N PRO A 90 -29.80 12.36 6.84
CA PRO A 90 -29.81 13.30 7.96
C PRO A 90 -29.37 12.57 9.25
N LYS A 91 -28.47 13.18 10.01
CA LYS A 91 -28.00 12.66 11.30
C LYS A 91 -28.30 13.74 12.36
N GLY A 92 -29.57 13.99 12.67
CA GLY A 92 -29.94 15.02 13.66
C GLY A 92 -29.27 16.38 13.42
N GLU A 93 -29.78 17.46 13.96
CA GLU A 93 -29.17 18.82 14.01
C GLU A 93 -28.29 19.24 12.81
N GLY A 94 -28.81 19.06 11.56
CA GLY A 94 -28.16 19.55 10.35
C GLY A 94 -26.95 18.74 9.83
N ALA A 95 -26.45 17.77 10.57
CA ALA A 95 -25.35 16.91 10.13
C ALA A 95 -25.84 15.85 9.11
N LYS A 96 -25.06 15.61 8.07
CA LYS A 96 -25.36 14.59 7.04
C LYS A 96 -24.33 13.45 7.11
N LYS A 97 -24.80 12.22 7.30
CA LYS A 97 -23.96 11.03 7.18
C LYS A 97 -24.01 10.51 5.75
N LYS A 98 -22.82 10.32 5.13
CA LYS A 98 -22.72 9.64 3.83
C LYS A 98 -22.73 8.13 4.04
N LEU A 99 -23.78 7.46 3.60
CA LEU A 99 -23.83 6.01 3.58
C LEU A 99 -23.45 5.50 2.19
N LYS A 100 -22.58 4.50 2.14
CA LYS A 100 -22.21 3.84 0.91
C LYS A 100 -23.30 2.82 0.54
N GLU A 101 -23.99 3.06 -0.56
CA GLU A 101 -24.89 2.06 -1.11
C GLU A 101 -24.10 0.98 -1.85
N THR A 102 -24.24 -0.26 -1.40
CA THR A 102 -23.66 -1.43 -2.08
C THR A 102 -24.80 -2.23 -2.69
N ARG A 103 -24.92 -2.21 -4.01
CA ARG A 103 -25.93 -3.01 -4.73
C ARG A 103 -25.38 -4.41 -4.99
N LYS A 104 -26.08 -5.43 -4.55
CA LYS A 104 -25.76 -6.82 -4.89
C LYS A 104 -25.80 -6.98 -6.43
N GLY A 105 -24.76 -7.63 -6.99
CA GLY A 105 -24.66 -7.89 -8.42
C GLY A 105 -24.16 -6.72 -9.28
N GLU A 106 -23.89 -5.54 -8.70
CA GLU A 106 -23.31 -4.43 -9.48
C GLU A 106 -21.95 -4.82 -10.04
N ARG A 107 -21.78 -4.63 -11.35
CA ARG A 107 -20.52 -4.87 -12.06
C ARG A 107 -20.13 -3.62 -12.83
N LYS A 108 -18.83 -3.33 -12.87
CA LYS A 108 -18.27 -2.23 -13.66
C LYS A 108 -16.99 -2.63 -14.34
N ARG A 109 -16.82 -2.18 -15.58
CA ARG A 109 -15.54 -2.28 -16.27
C ARG A 109 -14.57 -1.28 -15.67
N LYS A 110 -13.45 -1.76 -15.18
CA LYS A 110 -12.40 -0.96 -14.53
C LYS A 110 -11.02 -1.34 -15.08
N SER A 111 -10.15 -0.35 -15.15
CA SER A 111 -8.75 -0.59 -15.48
C SER A 111 -8.01 -1.10 -14.26
N ILE A 112 -7.22 -2.14 -14.45
CA ILE A 112 -6.33 -2.74 -13.47
C ILE A 112 -5.01 -3.09 -14.12
N ARG A 113 -3.94 -3.19 -13.32
CA ARG A 113 -2.64 -3.69 -13.74
C ARG A 113 -2.56 -5.20 -13.55
N GLY A 114 -1.71 -5.83 -14.35
CA GLY A 114 -1.36 -7.23 -14.21
C GLY A 114 -0.59 -7.53 -12.93
N ASN A 115 -0.21 -8.78 -12.76
CA ASN A 115 0.45 -9.29 -11.56
C ASN A 115 1.98 -9.09 -11.56
N THR A 116 2.56 -8.66 -12.67
CA THR A 116 4.01 -8.54 -12.85
C THR A 116 4.48 -7.12 -12.60
N VAL A 117 5.53 -6.97 -11.79
CA VAL A 117 6.15 -5.69 -11.48
C VAL A 117 6.88 -5.16 -12.71
N SER A 118 6.72 -3.88 -13.00
CA SER A 118 7.40 -3.15 -14.08
C SER A 118 7.73 -1.73 -13.64
N ASP A 119 8.43 -1.00 -14.48
CA ASP A 119 8.81 0.40 -14.31
C ASP A 119 7.63 1.35 -14.09
N SER A 120 6.47 1.02 -14.68
CA SER A 120 5.25 1.82 -14.53
C SER A 120 4.55 1.66 -13.17
N ILE A 121 5.02 0.77 -12.31
CA ILE A 121 4.52 0.62 -10.94
C ILE A 121 5.16 1.68 -10.05
N ARG A 122 4.32 2.51 -9.39
CA ARG A 122 4.78 3.55 -8.47
C ARG A 122 4.98 3.04 -7.07
N GLN A 123 4.10 2.15 -6.61
CA GLN A 123 4.14 1.62 -5.26
C GLN A 123 4.03 0.09 -5.29
N ILE A 124 4.90 -0.56 -4.52
CA ILE A 124 4.87 -2.00 -4.26
C ILE A 124 4.57 -2.21 -2.78
N ASN A 125 3.66 -3.12 -2.49
CA ASN A 125 3.34 -3.53 -1.13
C ASN A 125 3.93 -4.90 -0.86
N CYS A 126 4.71 -5.01 0.20
CA CYS A 126 5.35 -6.25 0.63
C CYS A 126 5.01 -6.56 2.08
N ILE A 127 5.12 -7.82 2.43
CA ILE A 127 4.99 -8.30 3.80
C ILE A 127 6.23 -9.10 4.18
N VAL A 128 6.69 -8.96 5.41
CA VAL A 128 7.80 -9.75 5.94
C VAL A 128 7.32 -11.19 6.17
N THR A 129 7.97 -12.16 5.51
CA THR A 129 7.73 -13.60 5.72
C THR A 129 8.74 -14.20 6.69
N LYS A 130 10.01 -13.74 6.63
CA LYS A 130 11.05 -14.14 7.59
C LYS A 130 11.75 -12.90 8.11
N ALA A 131 11.82 -12.77 9.43
CA ALA A 131 12.50 -11.66 10.08
C ALA A 131 14.03 -11.90 10.14
N GLY A 132 14.78 -10.84 9.96
CA GLY A 132 16.22 -10.80 10.20
C GLY A 132 16.55 -10.62 11.68
N LYS A 133 17.86 -10.56 12.00
CA LYS A 133 18.34 -10.38 13.37
C LYS A 133 18.17 -8.95 13.89
N ALA A 134 18.34 -7.95 13.05
CA ALA A 134 18.20 -6.54 13.41
C ALA A 134 16.77 -6.04 13.16
N THR A 135 16.30 -5.08 13.95
CA THR A 135 14.96 -4.49 13.74
C THR A 135 14.91 -3.66 12.47
N PRO A 136 13.78 -3.64 11.72
CA PRO A 136 13.69 -2.86 10.47
C PRO A 136 13.88 -1.35 10.71
N GLU A 137 13.55 -0.87 11.91
CA GLU A 137 13.69 0.55 12.29
C GLU A 137 15.16 0.96 12.31
N LYS A 138 16.04 0.10 12.86
CA LYS A 138 17.50 0.34 12.87
C LYS A 138 18.12 0.29 11.48
N LEU A 139 17.75 -0.72 10.68
CA LEU A 139 18.29 -0.91 9.34
C LEU A 139 17.90 0.23 8.39
N LEU A 140 16.68 0.76 8.53
CA LEU A 140 16.18 1.85 7.69
C LEU A 140 16.49 3.25 8.25
N GLY A 141 17.22 3.36 9.39
CA GLY A 141 17.52 4.63 10.02
C GLY A 141 16.28 5.41 10.51
N LEU A 142 15.16 4.72 10.69
CA LEU A 142 13.90 5.28 11.14
C LEU A 142 13.77 5.19 12.67
N GLU A 143 14.86 5.38 13.40
CA GLU A 143 14.79 5.48 14.85
C GLU A 143 13.90 6.67 15.20
N ALA A 144 12.81 6.40 15.88
CA ALA A 144 11.86 7.41 16.32
C ALA A 144 12.61 8.46 17.13
N LYS A 145 12.61 9.72 16.67
CA LYS A 145 12.85 10.84 17.59
C LYS A 145 11.90 10.64 18.76
N PRO A 146 12.39 10.67 20.01
CA PRO A 146 11.52 10.51 21.17
C PRO A 146 10.42 11.59 21.09
N ALA A 147 9.20 11.16 21.30
CA ALA A 147 8.02 12.02 21.33
C ALA A 147 8.05 12.90 22.61
N ALA A 148 8.92 13.91 22.63
CA ALA A 148 9.15 14.78 23.78
C ALA A 148 9.09 16.29 23.45
N GLU A 149 8.54 16.69 22.29
CA GLU A 149 8.55 18.12 21.93
C GLU A 149 7.21 18.72 21.50
N ASN A 150 6.08 18.09 21.81
CA ASN A 150 4.76 18.67 21.48
C ASN A 150 3.87 18.94 22.70
N LYS A 151 4.45 19.34 23.85
CA LYS A 151 3.67 19.74 25.02
C LYS A 151 3.90 21.17 25.52
N GLU A 152 4.75 21.96 24.90
CA GLU A 152 5.06 23.33 25.40
C GLU A 152 4.49 24.50 24.59
N GLU A 153 3.88 24.28 23.43
CA GLU A 153 3.33 25.41 22.63
C GLU A 153 1.84 25.74 22.87
N THR A 154 1.16 25.08 23.81
CA THR A 154 -0.27 25.32 24.05
C THR A 154 -0.57 26.09 25.36
N SER A 155 0.43 26.53 26.11
CA SER A 155 0.22 27.26 27.38
C SER A 155 0.44 28.76 27.30
N GLU A 156 0.90 29.36 26.19
CA GLU A 156 1.20 30.80 26.11
C GLU A 156 0.19 31.63 25.30
N LYS A 157 -1.00 31.13 25.04
CA LYS A 157 -2.08 31.93 24.41
C LYS A 157 -3.36 31.97 25.22
N LYS A 158 -3.24 32.23 26.53
CA LYS A 158 -4.35 32.68 27.38
C LYS A 158 -3.80 33.57 28.48
N GLU A 159 -3.45 34.77 28.14
CA GLU A 159 -3.55 36.00 28.94
C GLU A 159 -3.96 37.15 28.02
#